data_6b70e5e1d8de0a66b6c019edc8006075
#
_entry.id   6b70e5e1d8de0a66b6c019edc8006075
#
_cell.length_a   1.000
_cell.length_b   1.000
_cell.length_c   1.000
_cell.angle_alpha   90.00
_cell.angle_beta   90.00
_cell.angle_gamma   90.00
#
_symmetry.space_group_name_H-M   'P 1'
#
loop_
_entity.id
_entity.type
_entity.pdbx_description
1 polymer ?
#
loop_
_entity_poly.entity_id
_entity_poly.type
_entity_poly.pdbx_seq_one_letter_code
_entity_poly.pdbx_strand_id
1 'polypeptide(L)'
;MRSLLPRGFRIVELAIAALTAAASPAGAQHDGHEMRDMAKDTLTTAPTSPTRFVRDSALVADSLLKVCRPHRAHSIDAYSTCLGDGIASLSSAGNIALAMGALDLIVHDDKSLVLLGHPLAHALGYAVRSTPATATRLLTECDDRYQSGCYHGILQRYFDARVGMPIAQKVLVAPCDGLRGTREQFRLFDCLHGTGHGLMMYHRYDVNASLKDCDRLTSDWDQRSCYGGVFMEHNMGARMQSFGDGEFGMHRHSTPTATVVLFKPNDLHYPCDATPVRYRRQCYELQADLILPAVKQDYLKAAEVCDSAGTPDLMRACYLGLGRNASGASAFQYSGIRKRCDKSSPTGVAFCYEGAVRHLAYAPSELPRGVAFCKSLPPGDTRTRCWDGVGLQVGGFFADLRSRRRACQTEDADDVAACVLGAGVTAGSPRENH
;
A
#
# COMPACT_ATOMS: atom_id res chain seq x y z
N MET A 1 21.08 29.29 11.47
CA MET A 1 20.97 28.30 12.55
C MET A 1 21.43 26.96 11.99
N ARG A 2 22.58 26.43 12.45
CA ARG A 2 23.11 25.13 12.00
C ARG A 2 22.35 24.02 12.74
N SER A 3 21.57 23.19 12.00
CA SER A 3 20.91 22.03 12.59
C SER A 3 21.97 20.98 12.93
N LEU A 4 22.10 20.66 14.18
CA LEU A 4 22.91 19.55 14.68
C LEU A 4 22.15 18.26 14.37
N LEU A 5 22.53 17.57 13.29
CA LEU A 5 22.14 16.17 13.08
C LEU A 5 22.68 15.33 14.26
N PRO A 6 21.88 14.44 14.85
CA PRO A 6 22.35 13.59 15.94
C PRO A 6 23.51 12.72 15.47
N ARG A 7 24.52 12.56 16.34
CA ARG A 7 25.75 11.79 16.06
C ARG A 7 25.50 10.38 15.48
N GLY A 8 24.35 9.78 15.75
CA GLY A 8 23.94 8.47 15.23
C GLY A 8 23.81 8.40 13.71
N PHE A 9 23.32 9.47 13.08
CA PHE A 9 23.16 9.53 11.62
C PHE A 9 24.48 9.42 10.85
N ARG A 10 25.55 10.00 11.41
CA ARG A 10 26.89 9.90 10.79
C ARG A 10 27.47 8.47 10.83
N ILE A 11 27.10 7.66 11.82
CA ILE A 11 27.57 6.27 11.90
C ILE A 11 26.83 5.40 10.87
N VAL A 12 25.53 5.65 10.64
CA VAL A 12 24.75 4.96 9.61
C VAL A 12 25.27 5.32 8.21
N GLU A 13 25.57 6.61 7.95
CA GLU A 13 26.14 7.03 6.68
C GLU A 13 27.53 6.39 6.43
N LEU A 14 28.38 6.28 7.44
CA LEU A 14 29.68 5.59 7.33
C LEU A 14 29.55 4.09 7.05
N ALA A 15 28.58 3.42 7.68
CA ALA A 15 28.33 2.00 7.44
C ALA A 15 27.77 1.75 6.01
N ILE A 16 26.88 2.64 5.52
CA ILE A 16 26.33 2.59 4.17
C ILE A 16 27.41 2.88 3.12
N ALA A 17 28.23 3.90 3.36
CA ALA A 17 29.35 4.24 2.45
C ALA A 17 30.39 3.11 2.35
N ALA A 18 30.68 2.42 3.45
CA ALA A 18 31.60 1.28 3.45
C ALA A 18 31.04 0.07 2.68
N LEU A 19 29.72 -0.16 2.74
CA LEU A 19 29.05 -1.24 2.00
C LEU A 19 28.97 -0.95 0.49
N THR A 20 28.80 0.34 0.10
CA THR A 20 28.75 0.72 -1.33
C THR A 20 30.16 0.76 -1.95
N ALA A 21 31.20 1.10 -1.19
CA ALA A 21 32.58 1.11 -1.68
C ALA A 21 33.15 -0.30 -1.95
N ALA A 22 32.60 -1.34 -1.29
CA ALA A 22 33.01 -2.72 -1.53
C ALA A 22 32.44 -3.34 -2.83
N ALA A 23 31.58 -2.63 -3.56
CA ALA A 23 30.94 -3.09 -4.79
C ALA A 23 31.60 -2.58 -6.09
N SER A 24 32.76 -1.91 -6.05
CA SER A 24 33.50 -1.48 -7.25
C SER A 24 34.45 -2.56 -7.76
N PRO A 25 34.34 -3.01 -9.02
CA PRO A 25 35.30 -3.93 -9.61
C PRO A 25 36.62 -3.19 -9.96
N ALA A 26 37.73 -3.83 -9.66
CA ALA A 26 39.09 -3.40 -9.99
C ALA A 26 39.30 -3.32 -11.52
N GLY A 27 40.05 -2.33 -11.92
CA GLY A 27 40.32 -1.98 -13.31
C GLY A 27 41.19 -2.94 -14.09
N ALA A 28 41.14 -2.78 -15.40
CA ALA A 28 42.18 -3.22 -16.33
C ALA A 28 42.52 -2.08 -17.29
N GLN A 29 43.82 -1.91 -17.54
CA GLN A 29 44.45 -0.90 -18.38
C GLN A 29 44.49 -1.26 -19.86
N HIS A 30 44.40 -0.20 -20.71
CA HIS A 30 44.99 0.07 -22.03
C HIS A 30 45.05 -1.01 -23.14
N ASP A 31 44.52 -0.72 -24.32
CA ASP A 31 45.08 0.03 -25.45
C ASP A 31 44.18 0.05 -26.70
N GLY A 32 44.12 1.16 -27.35
CA GLY A 32 44.19 1.50 -28.79
C GLY A 32 43.17 0.99 -29.82
N HIS A 33 42.50 2.01 -30.46
CA HIS A 33 42.00 2.10 -31.85
C HIS A 33 40.90 1.21 -32.38
N GLU A 34 39.77 1.73 -32.68
CA GLU A 34 39.15 2.10 -33.96
C GLU A 34 37.63 2.29 -33.84
N MET A 35 37.12 3.33 -34.53
CA MET A 35 35.71 3.60 -34.67
C MET A 35 35.04 2.51 -35.52
N ARG A 36 33.92 1.97 -35.03
CA ARG A 36 32.68 1.70 -35.80
C ARG A 36 31.59 1.06 -34.95
N ASP A 37 30.36 1.55 -35.25
CA ASP A 37 29.03 0.97 -35.00
C ASP A 37 28.40 1.14 -33.60
N MET A 38 27.54 2.17 -33.56
CA MET A 38 26.45 2.30 -32.61
C MET A 38 25.53 1.10 -32.71
N ALA A 39 25.53 0.22 -31.71
CA ALA A 39 24.42 -0.68 -31.42
C ALA A 39 24.52 -1.25 -30.01
N LYS A 40 23.52 -0.96 -29.18
CA LYS A 40 23.07 -1.74 -28.04
C LYS A 40 23.99 -1.84 -26.83
N ASP A 41 24.08 -0.77 -26.03
CA ASP A 41 24.42 -0.91 -24.62
C ASP A 41 23.18 -1.37 -23.83
N THR A 42 22.97 -2.66 -23.80
CA THR A 42 22.22 -3.32 -22.73
C THR A 42 23.15 -3.37 -21.52
N LEU A 43 22.98 -2.45 -20.59
CA LEU A 43 23.50 -2.57 -19.24
C LEU A 43 22.87 -3.80 -18.55
N THR A 44 23.46 -4.96 -18.79
CA THR A 44 23.23 -6.15 -17.98
C THR A 44 23.99 -5.96 -16.67
N THR A 45 23.31 -5.42 -15.66
CA THR A 45 23.74 -5.62 -14.28
C THR A 45 23.64 -7.13 -14.02
N ALA A 46 24.79 -7.78 -13.84
CA ALA A 46 24.84 -9.20 -13.51
C ALA A 46 23.96 -9.45 -12.26
N PRO A 47 23.06 -10.46 -12.27
CA PRO A 47 22.23 -10.76 -11.11
C PRO A 47 23.14 -11.07 -9.93
N THR A 48 23.08 -10.26 -8.88
CA THR A 48 23.73 -10.58 -7.60
C THR A 48 23.23 -11.93 -7.14
N SER A 49 24.13 -12.84 -6.77
CA SER A 49 23.75 -14.16 -6.25
C SER A 49 22.74 -13.99 -5.11
N PRO A 50 21.60 -14.74 -5.10
CA PRO A 50 20.59 -14.64 -4.04
C PRO A 50 21.18 -14.70 -2.63
N THR A 51 22.21 -15.52 -2.43
CA THR A 51 22.93 -15.70 -1.15
C THR A 51 23.67 -14.43 -0.72
N ARG A 52 24.26 -13.68 -1.66
CA ARG A 52 24.94 -12.41 -1.37
C ARG A 52 23.94 -11.34 -1.00
N PHE A 53 22.84 -11.26 -1.73
CA PHE A 53 21.76 -10.28 -1.45
C PHE A 53 21.17 -10.48 -0.04
N VAL A 54 20.84 -11.71 0.37
CA VAL A 54 20.33 -12.01 1.72
C VAL A 54 21.34 -11.63 2.80
N ARG A 55 22.63 -11.92 2.58
CA ARG A 55 23.68 -11.56 3.53
C ARG A 55 23.81 -10.05 3.67
N ASP A 56 23.78 -9.30 2.58
CA ASP A 56 23.94 -7.84 2.59
C ASP A 56 22.72 -7.16 3.25
N SER A 57 21.51 -7.69 3.04
CA SER A 57 20.29 -7.25 3.74
C SER A 57 20.37 -7.49 5.26
N ALA A 58 20.93 -8.62 5.69
CA ALA A 58 21.09 -8.94 7.11
C ALA A 58 22.10 -8.00 7.79
N LEU A 59 23.24 -7.72 7.15
CA LEU A 59 24.24 -6.79 7.66
C LEU A 59 23.68 -5.37 7.84
N VAL A 60 22.86 -4.93 6.87
CA VAL A 60 22.17 -3.63 6.95
C VAL A 60 21.15 -3.62 8.06
N ALA A 61 20.31 -4.65 8.16
CA ALA A 61 19.30 -4.76 9.20
C ALA A 61 19.92 -4.73 10.60
N ASP A 62 20.97 -5.52 10.84
CA ASP A 62 21.70 -5.55 12.10
C ASP A 62 22.31 -4.18 12.45
N SER A 63 22.90 -3.50 11.45
CA SER A 63 23.47 -2.16 11.64
C SER A 63 22.39 -1.14 12.03
N LEU A 64 21.26 -1.12 11.34
CA LEU A 64 20.14 -0.22 11.62
C LEU A 64 19.52 -0.51 13.00
N LEU A 65 19.31 -1.77 13.33
CA LEU A 65 18.79 -2.16 14.63
C LEU A 65 19.74 -1.75 15.76
N LYS A 66 21.03 -1.96 15.60
CA LYS A 66 22.04 -1.55 16.60
C LYS A 66 22.03 -0.05 16.87
N VAL A 67 21.86 0.75 15.82
CA VAL A 67 21.84 2.23 15.93
C VAL A 67 20.50 2.72 16.47
N CYS A 68 19.38 2.12 16.03
CA CYS A 68 18.05 2.67 16.31
C CYS A 68 17.40 2.13 17.58
N ARG A 69 17.72 0.90 18.05
CA ARG A 69 17.17 0.33 19.30
C ARG A 69 17.25 1.24 20.53
N PRO A 70 18.32 2.01 20.77
CA PRO A 70 18.35 2.94 21.91
C PRO A 70 17.22 3.98 21.87
N HIS A 71 16.75 4.38 20.71
CA HIS A 71 15.66 5.34 20.56
C HIS A 71 14.32 4.79 21.04
N ARG A 72 14.15 3.46 21.09
CA ARG A 72 12.94 2.81 21.61
C ARG A 72 12.65 3.15 23.08
N ALA A 73 13.67 3.42 23.86
CA ALA A 73 13.51 3.87 25.25
C ALA A 73 12.82 5.24 25.37
N HIS A 74 12.84 6.04 24.31
CA HIS A 74 12.17 7.34 24.26
C HIS A 74 10.73 7.21 23.77
N SER A 75 10.52 6.57 22.62
CA SER A 75 9.19 6.25 22.07
C SER A 75 9.33 5.31 20.88
N ILE A 76 8.20 4.67 20.53
CA ILE A 76 8.10 3.87 19.29
C ILE A 76 8.29 4.77 18.06
N ASP A 77 7.83 6.02 18.10
CA ASP A 77 7.98 7.00 17.01
C ASP A 77 9.45 7.37 16.79
N ALA A 78 10.20 7.64 17.86
CA ALA A 78 11.64 7.93 17.75
C ALA A 78 12.41 6.75 17.16
N TYR A 79 12.02 5.54 17.53
CA TYR A 79 12.61 4.30 17.01
C TYR A 79 12.27 4.08 15.53
N SER A 80 11.00 4.18 15.17
CA SER A 80 10.55 4.01 13.78
C SER A 80 11.09 5.12 12.87
N THR A 81 11.19 6.36 13.35
CA THR A 81 11.80 7.46 12.62
C THR A 81 13.27 7.18 12.30
N CYS A 82 14.05 6.73 13.30
CA CYS A 82 15.45 6.34 13.07
C CYS A 82 15.59 5.24 11.99
N LEU A 83 14.75 4.20 12.08
CA LEU A 83 14.73 3.11 11.09
C LEU A 83 14.35 3.63 9.70
N GLY A 84 13.30 4.46 9.63
CA GLY A 84 12.81 5.05 8.38
C GLY A 84 13.87 5.92 7.70
N ASP A 85 14.57 6.75 8.45
CA ASP A 85 15.66 7.59 7.92
C ASP A 85 16.81 6.74 7.37
N GLY A 86 17.18 5.67 8.07
CA GLY A 86 18.21 4.75 7.61
C GLY A 86 17.83 3.99 6.34
N ILE A 87 16.61 3.47 6.27
CA ILE A 87 16.08 2.77 5.10
C ILE A 87 15.92 3.73 3.92
N ALA A 88 15.41 4.95 4.15
CA ALA A 88 15.28 6.00 3.14
C ALA A 88 16.65 6.40 2.55
N SER A 89 17.69 6.46 3.36
CA SER A 89 19.06 6.75 2.91
C SER A 89 19.55 5.68 1.93
N LEU A 90 19.34 4.39 2.21
CA LEU A 90 19.68 3.29 1.29
C LEU A 90 18.93 3.41 -0.05
N SER A 91 17.64 3.65 0.02
CA SER A 91 16.79 3.77 -1.14
C SER A 91 17.15 4.96 -2.02
N SER A 92 17.46 6.11 -1.41
CA SER A 92 17.91 7.32 -2.12
C SER A 92 19.23 7.11 -2.87
N ALA A 93 20.07 6.19 -2.41
CA ALA A 93 21.30 5.75 -3.09
C ALA A 93 21.05 4.73 -4.21
N GLY A 94 19.78 4.41 -4.54
CA GLY A 94 19.41 3.48 -5.61
C GLY A 94 19.33 2.00 -5.20
N ASN A 95 19.36 1.69 -3.90
CA ASN A 95 19.34 0.32 -3.39
C ASN A 95 17.95 -0.07 -2.84
N ILE A 96 16.90 0.09 -3.64
CA ILE A 96 15.50 -0.16 -3.23
C ILE A 96 15.31 -1.60 -2.74
N ALA A 97 15.72 -2.58 -3.54
CA ALA A 97 15.57 -3.99 -3.20
C ALA A 97 16.32 -4.37 -1.90
N LEU A 98 17.53 -3.81 -1.71
CA LEU A 98 18.30 -4.02 -0.49
C LEU A 98 17.60 -3.40 0.73
N ALA A 99 17.04 -2.20 0.58
CA ALA A 99 16.28 -1.51 1.62
C ALA A 99 15.01 -2.29 2.01
N MET A 100 14.27 -2.85 1.02
CA MET A 100 13.11 -3.72 1.25
C MET A 100 13.50 -5.01 1.97
N GLY A 101 14.61 -5.64 1.56
CA GLY A 101 15.13 -6.84 2.23
C GLY A 101 15.54 -6.57 3.68
N ALA A 102 16.19 -5.44 3.95
CA ALA A 102 16.56 -5.04 5.31
C ALA A 102 15.33 -4.74 6.17
N LEU A 103 14.33 -4.03 5.62
CA LEU A 103 13.06 -3.76 6.31
C LEU A 103 12.35 -5.06 6.72
N ASP A 104 12.33 -6.05 5.84
CA ASP A 104 11.71 -7.34 6.12
C ASP A 104 12.36 -8.05 7.31
N LEU A 105 13.68 -8.07 7.34
CA LEU A 105 14.43 -8.66 8.45
C LEU A 105 14.23 -7.89 9.76
N ILE A 106 14.19 -6.54 9.71
CA ILE A 106 13.93 -5.69 10.87
C ILE A 106 12.55 -5.97 11.47
N VAL A 107 11.49 -6.01 10.65
CA VAL A 107 10.12 -6.29 11.10
C VAL A 107 9.98 -7.76 11.55
N HIS A 108 10.74 -8.68 10.93
CA HIS A 108 10.77 -10.07 11.39
C HIS A 108 11.39 -10.19 12.78
N ASP A 109 12.48 -9.49 13.06
CA ASP A 109 13.19 -9.49 14.33
C ASP A 109 12.42 -8.75 15.45
N ASP A 110 11.78 -7.63 15.12
CA ASP A 110 11.00 -6.84 16.08
C ASP A 110 9.51 -6.76 15.71
N LYS A 111 8.71 -7.66 16.32
CA LYS A 111 7.27 -7.77 16.06
C LYS A 111 6.46 -6.53 16.45
N SER A 112 7.00 -5.61 17.27
CA SER A 112 6.34 -4.33 17.55
C SER A 112 6.26 -3.41 16.33
N LEU A 113 7.05 -3.68 15.29
CA LEU A 113 7.08 -2.94 14.04
C LEU A 113 6.13 -3.46 12.95
N VAL A 114 5.39 -4.54 13.20
CA VAL A 114 4.50 -5.16 12.20
C VAL A 114 3.52 -4.16 11.60
N LEU A 115 2.90 -3.31 12.42
CA LEU A 115 1.97 -2.28 11.95
C LEU A 115 2.68 -1.05 11.37
N LEU A 116 3.98 -0.89 11.64
CA LEU A 116 4.80 0.19 11.11
C LEU A 116 5.53 -0.18 9.81
N GLY A 117 5.46 -1.44 9.39
CA GLY A 117 6.08 -1.90 8.15
C GLY A 117 5.62 -1.12 6.92
N HIS A 118 4.32 -0.84 6.81
CA HIS A 118 3.76 -0.05 5.72
C HIS A 118 4.27 1.41 5.68
N PRO A 119 4.20 2.21 6.76
CA PRO A 119 4.81 3.54 6.79
C PRO A 119 6.32 3.54 6.51
N LEU A 120 7.07 2.55 7.01
CA LEU A 120 8.51 2.41 6.72
C LEU A 120 8.77 2.16 5.23
N ALA A 121 7.96 1.30 4.59
CA ALA A 121 8.03 1.07 3.15
C ALA A 121 7.65 2.32 2.33
N HIS A 122 6.70 3.13 2.81
CA HIS A 122 6.39 4.45 2.23
C HIS A 122 7.62 5.38 2.26
N ALA A 123 8.26 5.53 3.41
CA ALA A 123 9.44 6.37 3.56
C ALA A 123 10.57 5.94 2.60
N LEU A 124 10.76 4.63 2.46
CA LEU A 124 11.68 4.03 1.50
C LEU A 124 11.37 4.46 0.07
N GLY A 125 10.12 4.30 -0.37
CA GLY A 125 9.69 4.68 -1.72
C GLY A 125 9.79 6.18 -1.97
N TYR A 126 9.40 7.01 -1.00
CA TYR A 126 9.44 8.47 -1.12
C TYR A 126 10.86 9.05 -1.23
N ALA A 127 11.86 8.37 -0.68
CA ALA A 127 13.24 8.78 -0.81
C ALA A 127 13.79 8.68 -2.25
N VAL A 128 13.12 7.91 -3.12
CA VAL A 128 13.55 7.66 -4.49
C VAL A 128 13.14 8.81 -5.41
N ARG A 129 14.11 9.38 -6.15
CA ARG A 129 13.83 10.36 -7.20
C ARG A 129 13.42 9.65 -8.48
N SER A 130 12.23 9.95 -8.98
CA SER A 130 11.71 9.36 -10.21
C SER A 130 11.31 10.40 -11.25
N THR A 131 11.43 10.01 -12.52
CA THR A 131 11.01 10.78 -13.69
C THR A 131 9.99 9.95 -14.49
N PRO A 132 9.26 10.53 -15.47
CA PRO A 132 8.39 9.73 -16.33
C PRO A 132 9.12 8.56 -17.03
N ALA A 133 10.41 8.73 -17.35
CA ALA A 133 11.20 7.70 -18.02
C ALA A 133 11.69 6.58 -17.07
N THR A 134 11.78 6.85 -15.78
CA THR A 134 12.33 5.89 -14.80
C THR A 134 11.28 5.32 -13.85
N ALA A 135 10.09 5.93 -13.75
CA ALA A 135 9.10 5.58 -12.74
C ALA A 135 8.71 4.09 -12.80
N THR A 136 8.31 3.56 -13.96
CA THR A 136 7.95 2.15 -14.11
C THR A 136 9.08 1.22 -13.67
N ARG A 137 10.33 1.49 -14.09
CA ARG A 137 11.48 0.67 -13.69
C ARG A 137 11.68 0.67 -12.17
N LEU A 138 11.60 1.83 -11.53
CA LEU A 138 11.76 1.95 -10.09
C LEU A 138 10.63 1.20 -9.34
N LEU A 139 9.41 1.23 -9.85
CA LEU A 139 8.31 0.46 -9.30
C LEU A 139 8.58 -1.05 -9.37
N THR A 140 9.28 -1.55 -10.40
CA THR A 140 9.61 -2.99 -10.47
C THR A 140 10.66 -3.44 -9.45
N GLU A 141 11.36 -2.52 -8.79
CA GLU A 141 12.29 -2.82 -7.69
C GLU A 141 11.57 -2.93 -6.32
N CYS A 142 10.33 -2.47 -6.23
CA CYS A 142 9.43 -2.69 -5.11
C CYS A 142 8.77 -4.08 -5.20
N ASP A 143 8.24 -4.55 -4.07
CA ASP A 143 7.38 -5.73 -4.01
C ASP A 143 6.08 -5.43 -3.24
N ASP A 144 5.19 -6.42 -3.13
CA ASP A 144 3.86 -6.31 -2.54
C ASP A 144 3.84 -6.35 -1.00
N ARG A 145 5.00 -6.55 -0.36
CA ARG A 145 5.09 -6.55 1.09
C ARG A 145 4.67 -5.21 1.69
N TYR A 146 4.22 -5.27 2.91
CA TYR A 146 3.75 -4.08 3.64
C TYR A 146 2.69 -3.30 2.86
N GLN A 147 1.73 -4.03 2.27
CA GLN A 147 0.61 -3.43 1.54
C GLN A 147 1.08 -2.41 0.49
N SER A 148 2.14 -2.79 -0.23
CA SER A 148 2.69 -2.00 -1.35
C SER A 148 3.16 -0.58 -0.99
N GLY A 149 3.52 -0.33 0.26
CA GLY A 149 3.97 1.00 0.72
C GLY A 149 5.10 1.60 -0.12
N CYS A 150 6.03 0.76 -0.61
CA CYS A 150 7.11 1.20 -1.50
C CYS A 150 6.57 1.85 -2.79
N TYR A 151 5.57 1.23 -3.44
CA TYR A 151 4.91 1.80 -4.63
C TYR A 151 4.29 3.16 -4.33
N HIS A 152 3.56 3.26 -3.23
CA HIS A 152 2.90 4.48 -2.81
C HIS A 152 3.92 5.61 -2.61
N GLY A 153 4.99 5.35 -1.89
CA GLY A 153 6.05 6.34 -1.64
C GLY A 153 6.69 6.88 -2.92
N ILE A 154 7.06 5.99 -3.88
CA ILE A 154 7.62 6.40 -5.18
C ILE A 154 6.67 7.32 -5.93
N LEU A 155 5.36 6.99 -5.94
CA LEU A 155 4.37 7.78 -6.66
C LEU A 155 4.05 9.10 -5.96
N GLN A 156 3.99 9.11 -4.64
CA GLN A 156 3.90 10.35 -3.87
C GLN A 156 5.07 11.28 -4.23
N ARG A 157 6.29 10.79 -4.22
CA ARG A 157 7.47 11.58 -4.61
C ARG A 157 7.44 12.04 -6.05
N TYR A 158 6.95 11.17 -6.95
CA TYR A 158 6.81 11.49 -8.37
C TYR A 158 5.91 12.69 -8.61
N PHE A 159 4.75 12.75 -7.95
CA PHE A 159 3.78 13.83 -8.10
C PHE A 159 4.15 15.06 -7.25
N ASP A 160 4.66 14.89 -6.03
CA ASP A 160 5.10 15.99 -5.17
C ASP A 160 6.18 16.85 -5.85
N ALA A 161 7.11 16.23 -6.55
CA ALA A 161 8.14 16.93 -7.32
C ALA A 161 7.58 17.78 -8.49
N ARG A 162 6.28 17.71 -8.76
CA ARG A 162 5.58 18.43 -9.83
C ARG A 162 4.58 19.46 -9.34
N VAL A 163 4.50 19.70 -8.06
CA VAL A 163 3.64 20.73 -7.48
C VAL A 163 3.90 22.06 -8.16
N GLY A 164 2.82 22.70 -8.63
CA GLY A 164 2.88 23.98 -9.36
C GLY A 164 3.15 23.88 -10.87
N MET A 165 3.34 22.66 -11.41
CA MET A 165 3.48 22.40 -12.86
C MET A 165 2.25 21.67 -13.38
N PRO A 166 1.70 21.99 -14.58
CA PRO A 166 0.57 21.27 -15.15
C PRO A 166 0.89 19.78 -15.36
N ILE A 167 -0.05 18.90 -14.96
CA ILE A 167 0.05 17.46 -15.26
C ILE A 167 -0.53 17.18 -16.65
N ALA A 168 0.33 16.99 -17.66
CA ALA A 168 -0.08 16.50 -18.96
C ALA A 168 -0.51 15.02 -18.89
N GLN A 169 -1.39 14.58 -19.79
CA GLN A 169 -1.88 13.18 -19.84
C GLN A 169 -0.74 12.15 -19.80
N LYS A 170 0.28 12.34 -20.63
CA LYS A 170 1.45 11.47 -20.67
C LYS A 170 2.23 11.40 -19.35
N VAL A 171 2.19 12.46 -18.53
CA VAL A 171 2.83 12.48 -17.20
C VAL A 171 2.00 11.72 -16.18
N LEU A 172 0.67 11.86 -16.25
CA LEU A 172 -0.27 11.17 -15.38
C LEU A 172 -0.17 9.65 -15.52
N VAL A 173 -0.12 9.14 -16.76
CA VAL A 173 -0.18 7.69 -17.03
C VAL A 173 1.20 7.00 -17.03
N ALA A 174 2.29 7.75 -17.28
CA ALA A 174 3.63 7.19 -17.48
C ALA A 174 4.12 6.22 -16.39
N PRO A 175 3.87 6.43 -15.10
CA PRO A 175 4.34 5.49 -14.09
C PRO A 175 3.76 4.08 -14.25
N CYS A 176 2.49 3.97 -14.65
CA CYS A 176 1.72 2.73 -14.65
C CYS A 176 1.62 2.06 -16.03
N ASP A 177 1.86 2.80 -17.13
CA ASP A 177 1.67 2.27 -18.49
C ASP A 177 2.53 1.04 -18.79
N GLY A 178 3.77 1.00 -18.32
CA GLY A 178 4.65 -0.15 -18.51
C GLY A 178 4.26 -1.42 -17.73
N LEU A 179 3.27 -1.32 -16.85
CA LEU A 179 2.70 -2.45 -16.11
C LEU A 179 1.46 -3.04 -16.80
N ARG A 180 0.94 -2.38 -17.84
CA ARG A 180 -0.25 -2.85 -18.57
C ARG A 180 0.07 -4.08 -19.41
N GLY A 181 -0.88 -5.01 -19.48
CA GLY A 181 -0.72 -6.25 -20.24
C GLY A 181 0.20 -7.28 -19.58
N THR A 182 0.73 -7.01 -18.40
CA THR A 182 1.42 -8.03 -17.61
C THR A 182 0.39 -8.99 -16.98
N ARG A 183 0.83 -10.22 -16.63
CA ARG A 183 -0.03 -11.18 -15.93
C ARG A 183 -0.34 -10.74 -14.49
N GLU A 184 0.46 -9.83 -13.95
CA GLU A 184 0.38 -9.35 -12.57
C GLU A 184 -0.47 -8.05 -12.52
N GLN A 185 -1.78 -8.19 -12.65
CA GLN A 185 -2.72 -7.07 -12.59
C GLN A 185 -2.63 -6.34 -11.24
N PHE A 186 -2.21 -7.02 -10.19
CA PHE A 186 -2.03 -6.44 -8.85
C PHE A 186 -1.03 -5.28 -8.85
N ARG A 187 0.11 -5.40 -9.53
CA ARG A 187 1.09 -4.29 -9.63
C ARG A 187 0.52 -3.06 -10.33
N LEU A 188 -0.31 -3.27 -11.34
CA LEU A 188 -1.00 -2.17 -11.99
C LEU A 188 -1.99 -1.50 -11.03
N PHE A 189 -2.74 -2.29 -10.23
CA PHE A 189 -3.61 -1.77 -9.18
C PHE A 189 -2.84 -0.89 -8.19
N ASP A 190 -1.73 -1.39 -7.65
CA ASP A 190 -0.89 -0.66 -6.69
C ASP A 190 -0.35 0.65 -7.26
N CYS A 191 0.07 0.62 -8.52
CA CYS A 191 0.53 1.81 -9.22
C CYS A 191 -0.60 2.85 -9.36
N LEU A 192 -1.77 2.44 -9.80
CA LEU A 192 -2.91 3.34 -9.97
C LEU A 192 -3.43 3.87 -8.63
N HIS A 193 -3.43 3.03 -7.60
CA HIS A 193 -3.78 3.43 -6.24
C HIS A 193 -2.77 4.45 -5.70
N GLY A 194 -1.48 4.16 -5.84
CA GLY A 194 -0.41 5.08 -5.47
C GLY A 194 -0.43 6.40 -6.26
N THR A 195 -0.95 6.40 -7.51
CA THR A 195 -1.21 7.63 -8.26
C THR A 195 -2.20 8.53 -7.51
N GLY A 196 -3.25 7.96 -6.91
CA GLY A 196 -4.21 8.70 -6.08
C GLY A 196 -3.54 9.37 -4.88
N HIS A 197 -2.66 8.66 -4.15
CA HIS A 197 -1.85 9.25 -3.08
C HIS A 197 -1.01 10.43 -3.59
N GLY A 198 -0.32 10.24 -4.71
CA GLY A 198 0.52 11.28 -5.30
C GLY A 198 -0.26 12.51 -5.75
N LEU A 199 -1.46 12.33 -6.32
CA LEU A 199 -2.34 13.43 -6.74
C LEU A 199 -2.83 14.25 -5.55
N MET A 200 -3.10 13.64 -4.40
CA MET A 200 -3.45 14.35 -3.18
C MET A 200 -2.32 15.27 -2.72
N MET A 201 -1.07 14.82 -2.78
CA MET A 201 0.09 15.66 -2.49
C MET A 201 0.25 16.78 -3.51
N TYR A 202 0.16 16.45 -4.80
CA TYR A 202 0.24 17.43 -5.88
C TYR A 202 -0.80 18.55 -5.75
N HIS A 203 -2.05 18.20 -5.43
CA HIS A 203 -3.15 19.15 -5.22
C HIS A 203 -3.27 19.68 -3.79
N ARG A 204 -2.25 19.42 -2.92
CA ARG A 204 -2.22 19.93 -1.54
C ARG A 204 -3.50 19.61 -0.76
N TYR A 205 -3.93 18.35 -0.84
CA TYR A 205 -5.14 17.80 -0.20
C TYR A 205 -6.47 18.34 -0.73
N ASP A 206 -6.51 18.94 -1.94
CA ASP A 206 -7.77 19.16 -2.64
C ASP A 206 -8.29 17.84 -3.23
N VAL A 207 -9.23 17.21 -2.51
CA VAL A 207 -9.86 15.93 -2.89
C VAL A 207 -10.52 16.03 -4.26
N ASN A 208 -11.27 17.13 -4.53
CA ASN A 208 -12.02 17.24 -5.77
C ASN A 208 -11.11 17.40 -7.00
N ALA A 209 -10.03 18.16 -6.87
CA ALA A 209 -9.03 18.29 -7.93
C ALA A 209 -8.33 16.95 -8.19
N SER A 210 -7.96 16.23 -7.12
CA SER A 210 -7.32 14.91 -7.22
C SER A 210 -8.23 13.87 -7.89
N LEU A 211 -9.51 13.82 -7.53
CA LEU A 211 -10.50 12.92 -8.15
C LEU A 211 -10.72 13.23 -9.63
N LYS A 212 -10.75 14.52 -10.02
CA LYS A 212 -10.87 14.93 -11.43
C LYS A 212 -9.66 14.49 -12.26
N ASP A 213 -8.46 14.49 -11.69
CA ASP A 213 -7.31 13.95 -12.40
C ASP A 213 -7.36 12.43 -12.50
N CYS A 214 -7.86 11.71 -11.48
CA CYS A 214 -8.15 10.28 -11.59
C CYS A 214 -9.16 9.96 -12.72
N ASP A 215 -10.17 10.82 -12.97
CA ASP A 215 -11.16 10.67 -14.05
C ASP A 215 -10.52 10.66 -15.45
N ARG A 216 -9.30 11.15 -15.59
CA ARG A 216 -8.54 11.16 -16.84
C ARG A 216 -7.88 9.81 -17.15
N LEU A 217 -7.89 8.85 -16.21
CA LEU A 217 -7.37 7.51 -16.42
C LEU A 217 -8.27 6.71 -17.36
N THR A 218 -7.71 5.68 -18.02
CA THR A 218 -8.25 5.07 -19.23
C THR A 218 -9.54 4.27 -19.01
N SER A 219 -9.66 3.56 -17.88
CA SER A 219 -10.80 2.68 -17.60
C SER A 219 -11.43 2.98 -16.25
N ASP A 220 -12.70 2.57 -16.07
CA ASP A 220 -13.40 2.65 -14.80
C ASP A 220 -12.64 1.94 -13.66
N TRP A 221 -11.95 0.86 -13.97
CA TRP A 221 -11.15 0.13 -12.99
C TRP A 221 -9.92 0.95 -12.57
N ASP A 222 -9.22 1.56 -13.54
CA ASP A 222 -8.09 2.46 -13.28
C ASP A 222 -8.53 3.63 -12.39
N GLN A 223 -9.65 4.27 -12.76
CA GLN A 223 -10.20 5.40 -12.05
C GLN A 223 -10.55 5.04 -10.61
N ARG A 224 -11.28 3.92 -10.39
CA ARG A 224 -11.64 3.45 -9.04
C ARG A 224 -10.42 3.11 -8.19
N SER A 225 -9.39 2.52 -8.77
CA SER A 225 -8.12 2.25 -8.08
C SER A 225 -7.48 3.54 -7.58
N CYS A 226 -7.45 4.57 -8.43
CA CYS A 226 -6.94 5.90 -8.11
C CYS A 226 -7.78 6.61 -7.03
N TYR A 227 -9.13 6.54 -7.10
CA TYR A 227 -9.99 7.13 -6.06
C TYR A 227 -9.71 6.52 -4.69
N GLY A 228 -9.44 5.20 -4.62
CA GLY A 228 -9.04 4.55 -3.37
C GLY A 228 -7.79 5.20 -2.77
N GLY A 229 -6.78 5.49 -3.58
CA GLY A 229 -5.56 6.19 -3.13
C GLY A 229 -5.83 7.61 -2.67
N VAL A 230 -6.68 8.36 -3.39
CA VAL A 230 -7.08 9.72 -3.00
C VAL A 230 -7.72 9.72 -1.61
N PHE A 231 -8.70 8.85 -1.35
CA PHE A 231 -9.38 8.82 -0.06
C PHE A 231 -8.51 8.23 1.06
N MET A 232 -7.61 7.31 0.76
CA MET A 232 -6.66 6.80 1.75
C MET A 232 -5.71 7.92 2.21
N GLU A 233 -5.14 8.68 1.29
CA GLU A 233 -4.28 9.82 1.62
C GLU A 233 -5.04 10.92 2.35
N HIS A 234 -6.28 11.22 1.92
CA HIS A 234 -7.16 12.13 2.63
C HIS A 234 -7.32 11.73 4.10
N ASN A 235 -7.63 10.46 4.36
CA ASN A 235 -7.87 9.97 5.71
C ASN A 235 -6.60 10.01 6.57
N MET A 236 -5.43 9.75 5.98
CA MET A 236 -4.15 9.90 6.68
C MET A 236 -3.94 11.37 7.10
N GLY A 237 -4.14 12.33 6.20
CA GLY A 237 -4.05 13.75 6.50
C GLY A 237 -5.08 14.20 7.55
N ALA A 238 -6.31 13.69 7.47
CA ALA A 238 -7.39 13.98 8.42
C ALA A 238 -7.07 13.45 9.83
N ARG A 239 -6.50 12.25 9.92
CA ARG A 239 -6.06 11.66 11.20
C ARG A 239 -4.94 12.47 11.84
N MET A 240 -3.93 12.86 11.08
CA MET A 240 -2.85 13.73 11.56
C MET A 240 -3.39 15.06 12.08
N GLN A 241 -4.33 15.69 11.34
CA GLN A 241 -4.90 16.99 11.67
C GLN A 241 -5.80 16.94 12.91
N SER A 242 -6.61 15.89 13.06
CA SER A 242 -7.73 15.86 14.01
C SER A 242 -7.50 15.00 15.25
N PHE A 243 -6.65 13.98 15.17
CA PHE A 243 -6.44 13.03 16.26
C PHE A 243 -5.01 13.05 16.81
N GLY A 244 -4.12 13.83 16.18
CA GLY A 244 -2.72 13.93 16.63
C GLY A 244 -2.00 12.59 16.54
N ASP A 245 -2.43 11.73 15.64
CA ASP A 245 -1.85 10.39 15.45
C ASP A 245 -0.41 10.53 14.93
N GLY A 246 0.51 10.75 15.88
CA GLY A 246 1.96 10.76 15.64
C GLY A 246 2.50 9.40 15.16
N GLU A 247 1.66 8.39 15.16
CA GLU A 247 1.97 7.02 14.73
C GLU A 247 2.47 6.94 13.28
N PHE A 248 2.28 8.02 12.51
CA PHE A 248 2.70 8.15 11.13
C PHE A 248 3.63 9.34 10.87
N GLY A 249 4.42 9.73 11.85
CA GLY A 249 5.40 10.85 11.74
C GLY A 249 6.36 10.78 10.54
N MET A 250 6.30 9.72 9.75
CA MET A 250 7.08 9.54 8.54
C MET A 250 6.46 10.19 7.28
N HIS A 251 5.21 10.63 7.34
CA HIS A 251 4.58 11.42 6.27
C HIS A 251 4.83 12.93 6.39
N ARG A 252 6.00 13.31 6.91
CA ARG A 252 6.39 14.74 7.12
C ARG A 252 6.49 15.56 5.83
N HIS A 253 6.24 14.97 4.66
CA HIS A 253 6.61 15.59 3.39
C HIS A 253 5.54 16.54 2.83
N SER A 254 4.27 16.37 3.20
CA SER A 254 3.23 17.36 2.94
C SER A 254 2.13 17.25 4.00
N THR A 255 2.16 18.13 4.99
CA THR A 255 1.03 18.31 5.90
C THR A 255 -0.05 19.13 5.21
N PRO A 256 -1.34 18.75 5.38
CA PRO A 256 -2.44 19.60 4.94
C PRO A 256 -2.28 21.01 5.51
N THR A 257 -2.52 22.03 4.69
CA THR A 257 -2.54 23.39 5.21
C THR A 257 -3.69 23.52 6.21
N ALA A 258 -3.51 24.30 7.28
CA ALA A 258 -4.52 24.50 8.33
C ALA A 258 -5.89 25.02 7.80
N THR A 259 -5.94 25.47 6.55
CA THR A 259 -7.16 25.98 5.89
C THR A 259 -8.03 24.89 5.27
N VAL A 260 -7.51 23.65 5.09
CA VAL A 260 -8.27 22.54 4.51
C VAL A 260 -8.94 21.74 5.63
N VAL A 261 -10.28 21.70 5.62
CA VAL A 261 -11.07 20.89 6.56
C VAL A 261 -11.15 19.47 6.00
N LEU A 262 -10.41 18.54 6.60
CA LEU A 262 -10.40 17.14 6.18
C LEU A 262 -11.36 16.25 6.99
N PHE A 263 -11.74 16.70 8.21
CA PHE A 263 -12.63 15.95 9.09
C PHE A 263 -13.57 16.87 9.86
N LYS A 264 -14.80 16.42 10.12
CA LYS A 264 -15.79 17.12 10.92
C LYS A 264 -16.25 16.21 12.09
N PRO A 265 -15.90 16.50 13.34
CA PRO A 265 -16.24 15.63 14.48
C PRO A 265 -17.75 15.39 14.67
N ASN A 266 -18.59 16.32 14.23
CA ASN A 266 -20.04 16.25 14.34
C ASN A 266 -20.72 15.66 13.09
N ASP A 267 -19.95 15.25 12.10
CA ASP A 267 -20.43 14.69 10.84
C ASP A 267 -19.49 13.57 10.39
N LEU A 268 -19.77 12.35 10.86
CA LEU A 268 -18.92 11.17 10.62
C LEU A 268 -19.07 10.62 9.20
N HIS A 269 -19.99 11.16 8.39
CA HIS A 269 -20.10 10.87 6.96
C HIS A 269 -19.28 11.81 6.08
N TYR A 270 -18.81 12.93 6.63
CA TYR A 270 -17.94 13.86 5.89
C TYR A 270 -16.53 13.23 5.72
N PRO A 271 -15.93 13.30 4.51
CA PRO A 271 -16.35 14.03 3.31
C PRO A 271 -17.25 13.24 2.35
N CYS A 272 -17.62 11.99 2.65
CA CYS A 272 -18.23 11.10 1.69
C CYS A 272 -19.62 11.55 1.23
N ASP A 273 -20.43 12.09 2.14
CA ASP A 273 -21.75 12.63 1.83
C ASP A 273 -21.68 13.93 1.00
N ALA A 274 -20.63 14.75 1.21
CA ALA A 274 -20.36 15.97 0.45
C ALA A 274 -19.67 15.70 -0.90
N THR A 275 -19.19 14.48 -1.13
CA THR A 275 -18.48 14.08 -2.36
C THR A 275 -19.50 13.74 -3.46
N PRO A 276 -19.23 14.05 -4.76
CA PRO A 276 -20.10 13.63 -5.86
C PRO A 276 -20.37 12.12 -5.86
N VAL A 277 -21.63 11.74 -6.20
CA VAL A 277 -22.15 10.35 -6.04
C VAL A 277 -21.23 9.29 -6.63
N ARG A 278 -20.60 9.55 -7.79
CA ARG A 278 -19.70 8.61 -8.49
C ARG A 278 -18.49 8.16 -7.66
N TYR A 279 -18.07 8.94 -6.65
CA TYR A 279 -16.90 8.66 -5.82
C TYR A 279 -17.26 8.13 -4.42
N ARG A 280 -18.54 8.26 -4.00
CA ARG A 280 -18.98 7.99 -2.62
C ARG A 280 -18.65 6.59 -2.16
N ARG A 281 -18.81 5.61 -3.03
CA ARG A 281 -18.54 4.22 -2.70
C ARG A 281 -17.09 4.03 -2.21
N GLN A 282 -16.09 4.52 -2.97
CA GLN A 282 -14.68 4.41 -2.60
C GLN A 282 -14.36 5.23 -1.34
N CYS A 283 -15.03 6.37 -1.16
CA CYS A 283 -14.92 7.14 0.06
C CYS A 283 -15.39 6.33 1.28
N TYR A 284 -16.62 5.80 1.25
CA TYR A 284 -17.18 5.03 2.36
C TYR A 284 -16.39 3.74 2.65
N GLU A 285 -15.76 3.12 1.65
CA GLU A 285 -14.91 1.94 1.84
C GLU A 285 -13.66 2.23 2.70
N LEU A 286 -13.30 3.52 2.84
CA LEU A 286 -12.17 3.98 3.66
C LEU A 286 -12.60 4.80 4.88
N GLN A 287 -13.87 5.21 4.98
CA GLN A 287 -14.36 6.12 6.01
C GLN A 287 -14.20 5.60 7.45
N ALA A 288 -14.14 4.28 7.64
CA ALA A 288 -13.91 3.67 8.95
C ALA A 288 -12.59 4.12 9.60
N ASP A 289 -11.61 4.57 8.82
CA ASP A 289 -10.34 5.13 9.32
C ASP A 289 -10.54 6.41 10.14
N LEU A 290 -11.63 7.14 9.87
CA LEU A 290 -12.00 8.38 10.57
C LEU A 290 -13.10 8.13 11.61
N ILE A 291 -14.05 7.25 11.31
CA ILE A 291 -15.14 6.90 12.22
C ILE A 291 -14.59 6.28 13.51
N LEU A 292 -13.72 5.27 13.40
CA LEU A 292 -13.22 4.55 14.59
C LEU A 292 -12.48 5.41 15.60
N PRO A 293 -11.52 6.27 15.22
CA PRO A 293 -10.92 7.20 16.17
C PRO A 293 -11.94 8.15 16.80
N ALA A 294 -12.89 8.66 16.02
CA ALA A 294 -13.91 9.58 16.49
C ALA A 294 -14.84 8.97 17.55
N VAL A 295 -15.17 7.67 17.39
CA VAL A 295 -15.97 6.91 18.37
C VAL A 295 -15.11 6.15 19.39
N LYS A 296 -13.82 6.50 19.53
CA LYS A 296 -12.88 5.90 20.50
C LYS A 296 -12.75 4.37 20.36
N GLN A 297 -12.64 3.91 19.11
CA GLN A 297 -12.52 2.47 18.75
C GLN A 297 -13.71 1.61 19.17
N ASP A 298 -14.88 2.21 19.38
CA ASP A 298 -16.12 1.50 19.66
C ASP A 298 -16.75 0.98 18.36
N TYR A 299 -16.58 -0.31 18.09
CA TYR A 299 -17.08 -0.95 16.87
C TYR A 299 -18.61 -1.02 16.79
N LEU A 300 -19.33 -0.99 17.91
CA LEU A 300 -20.80 -0.92 17.91
C LEU A 300 -21.26 0.45 17.40
N LYS A 301 -20.68 1.54 17.93
CA LYS A 301 -20.98 2.89 17.46
C LYS A 301 -20.54 3.12 16.03
N ALA A 302 -19.42 2.56 15.61
CA ALA A 302 -18.96 2.63 14.22
C ALA A 302 -19.95 1.90 13.28
N ALA A 303 -20.51 0.78 13.71
CA ALA A 303 -21.54 0.06 12.96
C ALA A 303 -22.83 0.89 12.80
N GLU A 304 -23.29 1.58 13.86
CA GLU A 304 -24.43 2.51 13.80
C GLU A 304 -24.24 3.62 12.76
N VAL A 305 -22.99 4.15 12.66
CA VAL A 305 -22.65 5.12 11.60
C VAL A 305 -22.77 4.47 10.23
N CYS A 306 -22.24 3.26 10.05
CA CYS A 306 -22.34 2.55 8.76
C CYS A 306 -23.81 2.27 8.37
N ASP A 307 -24.67 1.91 9.32
CA ASP A 307 -26.10 1.67 9.08
C ASP A 307 -26.84 2.93 8.59
N SER A 308 -26.32 4.12 8.92
CA SER A 308 -26.87 5.42 8.50
C SER A 308 -26.28 5.97 7.19
N ALA A 309 -25.48 5.22 6.45
CA ALA A 309 -24.79 5.68 5.23
C ALA A 309 -25.70 5.96 4.02
N GLY A 310 -27.01 5.88 4.18
CA GLY A 310 -28.05 6.35 3.25
C GLY A 310 -28.50 5.32 2.22
N THR A 311 -27.62 4.54 1.58
CA THR A 311 -28.00 3.49 0.64
C THR A 311 -27.38 2.14 1.00
N PRO A 312 -28.01 1.00 0.62
CA PRO A 312 -27.43 -0.33 0.88
C PRO A 312 -26.01 -0.50 0.33
N ASP A 313 -25.69 0.09 -0.82
CA ASP A 313 -24.35 0.02 -1.40
C ASP A 313 -23.32 0.84 -0.59
N LEU A 314 -23.69 2.02 -0.12
CA LEU A 314 -22.81 2.84 0.74
C LEU A 314 -22.68 2.24 2.14
N MET A 315 -23.73 1.66 2.70
CA MET A 315 -23.68 0.90 3.94
C MET A 315 -22.71 -0.27 3.81
N ARG A 316 -22.84 -1.09 2.74
CA ARG A 316 -21.90 -2.18 2.45
C ARG A 316 -20.47 -1.64 2.38
N ALA A 317 -20.21 -0.56 1.63
CA ALA A 317 -18.88 0.05 1.49
C ALA A 317 -18.29 0.46 2.85
N CYS A 318 -19.09 1.08 3.72
CA CYS A 318 -18.68 1.44 5.08
C CYS A 318 -18.28 0.21 5.91
N TYR A 319 -19.08 -0.86 5.88
CA TYR A 319 -18.78 -2.12 6.57
C TYR A 319 -17.52 -2.82 6.01
N LEU A 320 -17.26 -2.74 4.72
CA LEU A 320 -15.99 -3.20 4.14
C LEU A 320 -14.79 -2.47 4.78
N GLY A 321 -14.90 -1.15 4.93
CA GLY A 321 -13.90 -0.34 5.64
C GLY A 321 -13.75 -0.72 7.11
N LEU A 322 -14.87 -0.97 7.80
CA LEU A 322 -14.88 -1.41 9.19
C LEU A 322 -14.17 -2.75 9.37
N GLY A 323 -14.42 -3.70 8.46
CA GLY A 323 -13.76 -5.01 8.43
C GLY A 323 -12.25 -4.91 8.16
N ARG A 324 -11.84 -4.06 7.22
CA ARG A 324 -10.42 -3.76 6.97
C ARG A 324 -9.73 -3.27 8.26
N ASN A 325 -10.34 -2.32 8.96
CA ASN A 325 -9.83 -1.83 10.23
C ASN A 325 -9.84 -2.89 11.34
N ALA A 326 -10.87 -3.74 11.40
CA ALA A 326 -10.91 -4.86 12.35
C ALA A 326 -9.73 -5.81 12.15
N SER A 327 -9.36 -6.09 10.90
CA SER A 327 -8.20 -6.92 10.56
C SER A 327 -6.88 -6.27 11.03
N GLY A 328 -6.64 -5.00 10.71
CA GLY A 328 -5.44 -4.26 11.13
C GLY A 328 -5.34 -4.13 12.64
N ALA A 329 -6.40 -3.65 13.31
CA ALA A 329 -6.46 -3.49 14.77
C ALA A 329 -6.34 -4.80 15.56
N SER A 330 -6.47 -5.94 14.90
CA SER A 330 -6.26 -7.27 15.46
C SER A 330 -4.87 -7.83 15.17
N ALA A 331 -3.97 -7.07 14.57
CA ALA A 331 -2.71 -7.56 14.03
C ALA A 331 -2.90 -8.87 13.23
N PHE A 332 -3.95 -8.91 12.43
CA PHE A 332 -4.36 -10.04 11.57
C PHE A 332 -4.79 -11.32 12.34
N GLN A 333 -5.03 -11.23 13.66
CA GLN A 333 -5.48 -12.37 14.46
C GLN A 333 -6.99 -12.62 14.28
N TYR A 334 -7.37 -13.82 13.88
CA TYR A 334 -8.77 -14.18 13.53
C TYR A 334 -9.77 -13.97 14.68
N SER A 335 -9.40 -14.31 15.91
CA SER A 335 -10.24 -14.10 17.09
C SER A 335 -10.53 -12.61 17.34
N GLY A 336 -9.53 -11.76 17.13
CA GLY A 336 -9.67 -10.32 17.25
C GLY A 336 -10.57 -9.72 16.17
N ILE A 337 -10.49 -10.22 14.93
CA ILE A 337 -11.36 -9.82 13.82
C ILE A 337 -12.81 -10.18 14.15
N ARG A 338 -13.07 -11.42 14.54
CA ARG A 338 -14.43 -11.88 14.93
C ARG A 338 -15.01 -11.01 16.03
N LYS A 339 -14.28 -10.82 17.14
CA LYS A 339 -14.71 -10.00 18.28
C LYS A 339 -15.14 -8.58 17.87
N ARG A 340 -14.58 -8.04 16.80
CA ARG A 340 -14.91 -6.70 16.30
C ARG A 340 -16.07 -6.74 15.31
N CYS A 341 -16.00 -7.61 14.30
CA CYS A 341 -17.08 -7.73 13.31
C CYS A 341 -18.41 -8.20 13.90
N ASP A 342 -18.40 -9.06 14.93
CA ASP A 342 -19.61 -9.54 15.61
C ASP A 342 -20.39 -8.44 16.37
N LYS A 343 -19.80 -7.23 16.49
CA LYS A 343 -20.49 -6.03 17.00
C LYS A 343 -21.31 -5.29 15.93
N SER A 344 -21.19 -5.68 14.68
CA SER A 344 -21.95 -5.12 13.57
C SER A 344 -23.42 -5.47 13.64
N SER A 345 -24.27 -4.70 12.96
CA SER A 345 -25.69 -5.07 12.80
C SER A 345 -25.84 -6.40 12.04
N PRO A 346 -26.98 -7.10 12.19
CA PRO A 346 -27.22 -8.36 11.47
C PRO A 346 -27.03 -8.25 9.95
N THR A 347 -27.34 -7.09 9.37
CA THR A 347 -27.14 -6.82 7.93
C THR A 347 -25.71 -6.46 7.58
N GLY A 348 -24.94 -5.93 8.54
CA GLY A 348 -23.58 -5.45 8.33
C GLY A 348 -22.48 -6.48 8.60
N VAL A 349 -22.75 -7.47 9.48
CA VAL A 349 -21.73 -8.40 9.96
C VAL A 349 -21.03 -9.15 8.83
N ALA A 350 -21.76 -9.66 7.85
CA ALA A 350 -21.19 -10.40 6.72
C ALA A 350 -20.29 -9.53 5.85
N PHE A 351 -20.63 -8.24 5.67
CA PHE A 351 -19.79 -7.27 4.95
C PHE A 351 -18.53 -6.87 5.74
N CYS A 352 -18.59 -6.83 7.07
CA CYS A 352 -17.41 -6.65 7.90
C CYS A 352 -16.42 -7.81 7.69
N TYR A 353 -16.88 -9.05 7.68
CA TYR A 353 -16.04 -10.21 7.40
C TYR A 353 -15.47 -10.19 5.96
N GLU A 354 -16.27 -9.78 4.97
CA GLU A 354 -15.81 -9.54 3.60
C GLU A 354 -14.66 -8.51 3.56
N GLY A 355 -14.83 -7.36 4.25
CA GLY A 355 -13.79 -6.34 4.34
C GLY A 355 -12.53 -6.81 5.05
N ALA A 356 -12.69 -7.59 6.12
CA ALA A 356 -11.57 -8.16 6.87
C ALA A 356 -10.74 -9.13 6.02
N VAL A 357 -11.40 -10.03 5.27
CA VAL A 357 -10.67 -10.98 4.42
C VAL A 357 -9.97 -10.30 3.24
N ARG A 358 -10.57 -9.26 2.67
CA ARG A 358 -9.92 -8.46 1.62
C ARG A 358 -8.63 -7.81 2.11
N HIS A 359 -8.54 -7.47 3.39
CA HIS A 359 -7.32 -6.97 4.00
C HIS A 359 -6.34 -8.09 4.38
N LEU A 360 -6.83 -9.25 4.85
CA LEU A 360 -6.00 -10.42 5.12
C LEU A 360 -5.33 -10.98 3.84
N ALA A 361 -6.02 -10.90 2.71
CA ALA A 361 -5.58 -11.34 1.39
C ALA A 361 -5.25 -10.15 0.49
N TYR A 362 -4.62 -9.11 1.03
CA TYR A 362 -4.35 -7.87 0.29
C TYR A 362 -3.48 -8.09 -0.95
N ALA A 363 -2.50 -8.98 -0.86
CA ALA A 363 -1.56 -9.29 -1.93
C ALA A 363 -1.61 -10.78 -2.33
N PRO A 364 -1.15 -11.15 -3.52
CA PRO A 364 -1.09 -12.56 -3.95
C PRO A 364 -0.36 -13.48 -2.96
N SER A 365 0.73 -13.01 -2.35
CA SER A 365 1.49 -13.72 -1.33
C SER A 365 0.71 -13.97 -0.03
N GLU A 366 -0.30 -13.14 0.26
CA GLU A 366 -1.13 -13.18 1.47
C GLU A 366 -2.46 -13.92 1.27
N LEU A 367 -2.79 -14.30 0.04
CA LEU A 367 -4.03 -15.02 -0.28
C LEU A 367 -4.26 -16.27 0.61
N PRO A 368 -3.25 -17.09 0.95
CA PRO A 368 -3.44 -18.24 1.84
C PRO A 368 -3.97 -17.87 3.23
N ARG A 369 -3.61 -16.68 3.75
CA ARG A 369 -4.10 -16.18 5.05
C ARG A 369 -5.60 -15.88 5.01
N GLY A 370 -6.07 -15.23 3.95
CA GLY A 370 -7.50 -14.96 3.74
C GLY A 370 -8.30 -16.25 3.56
N VAL A 371 -7.80 -17.19 2.76
CA VAL A 371 -8.40 -18.52 2.58
C VAL A 371 -8.52 -19.27 3.92
N ALA A 372 -7.47 -19.30 4.73
CA ALA A 372 -7.49 -19.96 6.04
C ALA A 372 -8.50 -19.30 6.99
N PHE A 373 -8.64 -17.97 6.93
CA PHE A 373 -9.65 -17.26 7.70
C PHE A 373 -11.07 -17.68 7.32
N CYS A 374 -11.42 -17.69 6.02
CA CYS A 374 -12.76 -18.10 5.57
C CYS A 374 -13.06 -19.57 5.93
N LYS A 375 -12.10 -20.48 5.77
CA LYS A 375 -12.25 -21.89 6.20
C LYS A 375 -12.52 -22.03 7.70
N SER A 376 -12.05 -21.10 8.53
CA SER A 376 -12.25 -21.11 9.98
C SER A 376 -13.64 -20.63 10.42
N LEU A 377 -14.47 -20.13 9.49
CA LEU A 377 -15.83 -19.67 9.78
C LEU A 377 -16.84 -20.83 9.64
N PRO A 378 -17.92 -20.84 10.45
CA PRO A 378 -18.98 -21.81 10.28
C PRO A 378 -19.71 -21.59 8.94
N PRO A 379 -20.32 -22.64 8.35
CA PRO A 379 -21.16 -22.49 7.16
C PRO A 379 -22.26 -21.43 7.35
N GLY A 380 -22.58 -20.68 6.30
CA GLY A 380 -23.63 -19.65 6.30
C GLY A 380 -23.17 -18.36 5.58
N ASP A 381 -24.02 -17.33 5.60
CA ASP A 381 -23.84 -16.08 4.85
C ASP A 381 -22.47 -15.41 5.10
N THR A 382 -22.01 -15.40 6.34
CA THR A 382 -20.70 -14.80 6.70
C THR A 382 -19.55 -15.53 6.01
N ARG A 383 -19.56 -16.88 5.96
CA ARG A 383 -18.55 -17.66 5.24
C ARG A 383 -18.65 -17.45 3.74
N THR A 384 -19.85 -17.47 3.18
CA THR A 384 -20.09 -17.20 1.76
C THR A 384 -19.56 -15.83 1.36
N ARG A 385 -19.86 -14.78 2.14
CA ARG A 385 -19.33 -13.43 1.90
C ARG A 385 -17.80 -13.32 2.05
N CYS A 386 -17.25 -14.06 3.01
CA CYS A 386 -15.80 -14.14 3.15
C CYS A 386 -15.16 -14.69 1.87
N TRP A 387 -15.70 -15.76 1.30
CA TRP A 387 -15.22 -16.34 0.04
C TRP A 387 -15.47 -15.46 -1.19
N ASP A 388 -16.57 -14.72 -1.23
CA ASP A 388 -16.80 -13.66 -2.23
C ASP A 388 -15.68 -12.59 -2.15
N GLY A 389 -15.32 -12.18 -0.92
CA GLY A 389 -14.19 -11.27 -0.67
C GLY A 389 -12.83 -11.83 -1.13
N VAL A 390 -12.55 -13.12 -0.90
CA VAL A 390 -11.37 -13.80 -1.48
C VAL A 390 -11.40 -13.71 -3.01
N GLY A 391 -12.57 -14.00 -3.60
CA GLY A 391 -12.76 -13.93 -5.05
C GLY A 391 -12.48 -12.54 -5.62
N LEU A 392 -12.97 -11.48 -4.98
CA LEU A 392 -12.72 -10.11 -5.39
C LEU A 392 -11.21 -9.79 -5.43
N GLN A 393 -10.44 -10.27 -4.43
CA GLN A 393 -8.99 -10.12 -4.43
C GLN A 393 -8.34 -10.91 -5.57
N VAL A 394 -8.74 -12.17 -5.75
CA VAL A 394 -8.29 -13.03 -6.86
C VAL A 394 -8.56 -12.37 -8.23
N GLY A 395 -9.74 -11.75 -8.39
CA GLY A 395 -10.09 -10.98 -9.59
C GLY A 395 -9.20 -9.78 -9.84
N GLY A 396 -8.73 -9.14 -8.76
CA GLY A 396 -7.75 -8.03 -8.81
C GLY A 396 -6.31 -8.48 -9.04
N PHE A 397 -5.95 -9.72 -8.65
CA PHE A 397 -4.57 -10.23 -8.78
C PHE A 397 -4.27 -10.78 -10.16
N PHE A 398 -5.22 -11.45 -10.78
CA PHE A 398 -5.01 -12.19 -12.02
C PHE A 398 -5.86 -11.64 -13.17
N ALA A 399 -5.23 -11.37 -14.30
CA ALA A 399 -5.93 -10.91 -15.48
C ALA A 399 -6.71 -12.05 -16.16
N ASP A 400 -6.17 -13.28 -16.16
CA ASP A 400 -6.72 -14.42 -16.88
C ASP A 400 -7.68 -15.28 -16.03
N LEU A 401 -8.74 -15.78 -16.66
CA LEU A 401 -9.79 -16.58 -16.00
C LEU A 401 -9.29 -17.94 -15.47
N ARG A 402 -8.25 -18.51 -16.10
CA ARG A 402 -7.69 -19.81 -15.67
C ARG A 402 -6.99 -19.66 -14.31
N SER A 403 -6.17 -18.64 -14.16
CA SER A 403 -5.51 -18.32 -12.89
C SER A 403 -6.53 -18.00 -11.79
N ARG A 404 -7.59 -17.23 -12.11
CA ARG A 404 -8.68 -16.96 -11.17
C ARG A 404 -9.38 -18.24 -10.70
N ARG A 405 -9.76 -19.13 -11.63
CA ARG A 405 -10.36 -20.43 -11.28
C ARG A 405 -9.43 -21.28 -10.41
N ARG A 406 -8.13 -21.32 -10.74
CA ARG A 406 -7.15 -22.09 -9.97
C ARG A 406 -7.00 -21.55 -8.54
N ALA A 407 -6.93 -20.23 -8.38
CA ALA A 407 -6.79 -19.58 -7.08
C ALA A 407 -8.02 -19.79 -6.18
N CYS A 408 -9.22 -20.04 -6.77
CA CYS A 408 -10.45 -20.33 -6.04
C CYS A 408 -10.66 -21.82 -5.73
N GLN A 409 -9.73 -22.72 -6.05
CA GLN A 409 -9.94 -24.16 -5.77
C GLN A 409 -9.86 -24.45 -4.27
N THR A 410 -10.89 -25.14 -3.77
CA THR A 410 -10.99 -25.65 -2.39
C THR A 410 -11.80 -26.95 -2.41
N GLU A 411 -11.91 -27.62 -1.29
CA GLU A 411 -12.63 -28.90 -1.16
C GLU A 411 -14.15 -28.71 -1.10
N ASP A 412 -14.63 -27.53 -0.70
CA ASP A 412 -16.05 -27.20 -0.54
C ASP A 412 -16.57 -26.49 -1.81
N ALA A 413 -17.64 -27.06 -2.40
CA ALA A 413 -18.21 -26.56 -3.64
C ALA A 413 -18.87 -25.19 -3.51
N ASP A 414 -19.48 -24.88 -2.36
CA ASP A 414 -20.12 -23.59 -2.10
C ASP A 414 -19.06 -22.50 -1.93
N ASP A 415 -17.94 -22.80 -1.26
CA ASP A 415 -16.78 -21.93 -1.13
C ASP A 415 -16.19 -21.61 -2.52
N VAL A 416 -16.04 -22.64 -3.38
CA VAL A 416 -15.58 -22.47 -4.77
C VAL A 416 -16.54 -21.57 -5.55
N ALA A 417 -17.85 -21.81 -5.44
CA ALA A 417 -18.85 -21.02 -6.16
C ALA A 417 -18.82 -19.54 -5.76
N ALA A 418 -18.74 -19.25 -4.45
CA ALA A 418 -18.64 -17.88 -3.94
C ALA A 418 -17.35 -17.19 -4.41
N CYS A 419 -16.21 -17.86 -4.30
CA CYS A 419 -14.92 -17.31 -4.75
C CYS A 419 -14.89 -17.05 -6.26
N VAL A 420 -15.35 -17.99 -7.07
CA VAL A 420 -15.40 -17.87 -8.55
C VAL A 420 -16.32 -16.73 -8.98
N LEU A 421 -17.47 -16.55 -8.29
CA LEU A 421 -18.37 -15.43 -8.53
C LEU A 421 -17.70 -14.09 -8.21
N GLY A 422 -17.10 -13.96 -7.03
CA GLY A 422 -16.35 -12.76 -6.62
C GLY A 422 -15.19 -12.44 -7.57
N ALA A 423 -14.51 -13.45 -8.10
CA ALA A 423 -13.42 -13.30 -9.07
C ALA A 423 -13.89 -12.88 -10.49
N GLY A 424 -15.19 -12.66 -10.69
CA GLY A 424 -15.76 -12.29 -11.99
C GLY A 424 -15.71 -13.41 -13.02
N VAL A 425 -15.67 -14.67 -12.59
CA VAL A 425 -15.70 -15.84 -13.46
C VAL A 425 -17.11 -16.33 -13.58
N THR A 426 -17.80 -15.96 -14.64
CA THR A 426 -19.19 -16.38 -14.88
C THR A 426 -19.26 -17.81 -15.43
N ALA A 427 -20.40 -18.49 -15.21
CA ALA A 427 -20.63 -19.88 -15.66
C ALA A 427 -20.52 -20.06 -17.19
N GLY A 428 -20.60 -18.98 -17.97
CA GLY A 428 -20.49 -18.97 -19.45
C GLY A 428 -19.16 -18.46 -19.99
N SER A 429 -18.17 -18.14 -19.14
CA SER A 429 -16.86 -17.67 -19.63
C SER A 429 -16.16 -18.80 -20.40
N PRO A 430 -15.67 -18.58 -21.64
CA PRO A 430 -15.01 -19.61 -22.43
C PRO A 430 -13.87 -20.25 -21.64
N ARG A 431 -13.75 -21.58 -21.72
CA ARG A 431 -12.51 -22.24 -21.34
C ARG A 431 -11.47 -21.80 -22.39
N GLU A 432 -10.56 -20.89 -22.00
CA GLU A 432 -9.39 -20.63 -22.83
C GLU A 432 -8.60 -21.93 -22.93
N ASN A 433 -8.80 -22.62 -24.06
CA ASN A 433 -7.94 -23.72 -24.45
C ASN A 433 -6.66 -23.09 -25.00
N HIS A 434 -5.57 -23.15 -24.21
CA HIS A 434 -4.20 -23.29 -24.73
C HIS A 434 -3.25 -23.59 -23.59
#